data_90379c833a478aed9f3e7c71bff300eb
#
_entry.id   90379c833a478aed9f3e7c71bff300eb
#
_cell.length_a   1.000
_cell.length_b   1.000
_cell.length_c   1.000
_cell.angle_alpha   90.00
_cell.angle_beta   90.00
_cell.angle_gamma   90.00
#
_symmetry.space_group_name_H-M   'P 1'
#
loop_
_entity.id
_entity.type
_entity.pdbx_description
1 polymer ?
#
loop_
_entity_poly.entity_id
_entity_poly.type
_entity_poly.pdbx_seq_one_letter_code
_entity_poly.pdbx_strand_id
1 'polypeptide(L)'
;MTVDATRPAIKPLELARLMLCVPFYIMLALMVVEALLSAATTYLVIKAGRDFTKDELLVYDLLLILGIQSASYVVGAISWIYAERAGFLAYGRYMLRFARDNRDQTKSLGDKEMRERVEPFLTGETFYVYFNLLYEIEGDLRLLLGLVFNVIVLGTQIDGSLPAAYAAAFVVLFAMQWTMRKKISRAYLENQRMTNRMTAQGYTAWDNVFTGNRYNLHLWLAGFKVKLRDGLDAQIKAIMTKEGLSAASAIIGLAIVFGTMAWVAGNNADDAETLIALVATLPRQIEMTHNMHQFTSGWNEFLAVWTRLGGVAANMRPAADPNFEARIKPDRLTLREGASSKTVTTVDAAIALVFAQRTGRINVRGANGSGKSTLLTSLKSQIKTRAYYWPTADRLSFKFSQAMEPEEMDYGDEEPKQPGDKRPGFSSGERQMRALQEIVTYTDAEIYLLDEWDANLDPNNRAAADALVEELARRARVVEISHRDRV
;
A
#
# COMPACT_ATOMS: atom_id res chain seq x y z
N MET A 1 1.99 -29.57 22.37
CA MET A 1 0.77 -29.11 21.70
C MET A 1 1.19 -28.32 20.46
N THR A 2 1.12 -28.93 19.32
CA THR A 2 1.48 -28.43 18.00
C THR A 2 0.56 -27.26 17.65
N VAL A 3 1.09 -26.05 17.68
CA VAL A 3 0.38 -24.85 17.24
C VAL A 3 0.87 -24.49 15.83
N ASP A 4 -0.11 -24.44 14.97
CA ASP A 4 -0.24 -23.72 13.71
C ASP A 4 0.33 -24.35 12.43
N ALA A 5 -0.20 -25.50 12.08
CA ALA A 5 -0.44 -25.79 10.68
C ALA A 5 -1.76 -25.07 10.26
N THR A 6 -1.65 -24.18 9.29
CA THR A 6 -2.74 -23.61 8.49
C THR A 6 -3.69 -22.61 9.14
N ARG A 7 -3.23 -21.41 9.43
CA ARG A 7 -4.15 -20.28 9.37
C ARG A 7 -4.58 -20.12 7.90
N PRO A 8 -5.88 -20.04 7.60
CA PRO A 8 -6.33 -19.93 6.22
C PRO A 8 -5.75 -18.67 5.57
N ALA A 9 -5.26 -18.80 4.34
CA ALA A 9 -4.77 -17.67 3.57
C ALA A 9 -5.89 -16.61 3.41
N ILE A 10 -5.56 -15.36 3.60
CA ILE A 10 -6.51 -14.26 3.43
C ILE A 10 -6.76 -14.08 1.94
N LYS A 11 -8.04 -13.98 1.56
CA LYS A 11 -8.42 -13.71 0.17
C LYS A 11 -8.37 -12.21 -0.11
N PRO A 12 -7.99 -11.78 -1.33
CA PRO A 12 -8.00 -10.35 -1.72
C PRO A 12 -9.33 -9.66 -1.43
N LEU A 13 -10.45 -10.34 -1.64
CA LEU A 13 -11.80 -9.83 -1.37
C LEU A 13 -12.00 -9.46 0.11
N GLU A 14 -11.38 -10.18 1.05
CA GLU A 14 -11.47 -9.86 2.48
C GLU A 14 -10.75 -8.54 2.80
N LEU A 15 -9.64 -8.27 2.11
CA LEU A 15 -8.93 -7.00 2.24
C LEU A 15 -9.68 -5.86 1.55
N ALA A 16 -10.25 -6.10 0.36
CA ALA A 16 -11.07 -5.11 -0.31
C ALA A 16 -12.29 -4.69 0.54
N ARG A 17 -12.87 -5.60 1.32
CA ARG A 17 -13.96 -5.28 2.26
C ARG A 17 -13.57 -4.28 3.35
N LEU A 18 -12.29 -4.08 3.62
CA LEU A 18 -11.84 -3.05 4.57
C LEU A 18 -12.13 -1.63 4.07
N MET A 19 -12.30 -1.46 2.75
CA MET A 19 -12.71 -0.19 2.13
C MET A 19 -14.18 0.13 2.37
N LEU A 20 -15.04 -0.87 2.68
CA LEU A 20 -16.46 -0.69 2.92
C LEU A 20 -16.68 0.03 4.27
N CYS A 21 -16.58 1.34 4.23
CA CYS A 21 -16.76 2.25 5.35
C CYS A 21 -17.79 3.34 4.99
N VAL A 22 -18.26 4.08 5.97
CA VAL A 22 -19.25 5.16 5.73
C VAL A 22 -18.78 6.14 4.65
N PRO A 23 -17.54 6.66 4.65
CA PRO A 23 -17.06 7.51 3.57
C PRO A 23 -17.16 6.88 2.17
N PHE A 24 -16.88 5.58 2.03
CA PHE A 24 -17.01 4.88 0.75
C PHE A 24 -18.45 4.89 0.22
N TYR A 25 -19.43 4.63 1.08
CA TYR A 25 -20.86 4.68 0.68
C TYR A 25 -21.33 6.09 0.36
N ILE A 26 -20.84 7.11 1.08
CA ILE A 26 -21.12 8.51 0.77
C ILE A 26 -20.54 8.88 -0.60
N MET A 27 -19.30 8.49 -0.87
CA MET A 27 -18.66 8.65 -2.18
C MET A 27 -19.56 8.07 -3.29
N LEU A 28 -19.99 6.79 -3.14
CA LEU A 28 -20.85 6.15 -4.14
C LEU A 28 -22.17 6.90 -4.36
N ALA A 29 -22.81 7.36 -3.29
CA ALA A 29 -24.04 8.14 -3.40
C ALA A 29 -23.84 9.47 -4.12
N LEU A 30 -22.75 10.18 -3.83
CA LEU A 30 -22.40 11.44 -4.49
C LEU A 30 -22.08 11.24 -5.97
N MET A 31 -21.42 10.14 -6.34
CA MET A 31 -21.17 9.79 -7.75
C MET A 31 -22.46 9.56 -8.54
N VAL A 32 -23.46 8.91 -7.93
CA VAL A 32 -24.78 8.77 -8.57
C VAL A 32 -25.43 10.14 -8.76
N VAL A 33 -25.39 11.01 -7.75
CA VAL A 33 -25.91 12.38 -7.86
C VAL A 33 -25.20 13.17 -8.97
N GLU A 34 -23.87 13.10 -9.03
CA GLU A 34 -23.08 13.75 -10.06
C GLU A 34 -23.45 13.26 -11.47
N ALA A 35 -23.61 11.95 -11.64
CA ALA A 35 -24.02 11.36 -12.91
C ALA A 35 -25.43 11.79 -13.34
N LEU A 36 -26.36 11.92 -12.38
CA LEU A 36 -27.72 12.47 -12.63
C LEU A 36 -27.66 13.95 -13.02
N LEU A 37 -26.84 14.77 -12.37
CA LEU A 37 -26.66 16.18 -12.72
C LEU A 37 -26.06 16.31 -14.12
N SER A 38 -25.08 15.46 -14.47
CA SER A 38 -24.50 15.38 -15.80
C SER A 38 -25.56 15.04 -16.86
N ALA A 39 -26.41 14.06 -16.60
CA ALA A 39 -27.51 13.70 -17.49
C ALA A 39 -28.56 14.80 -17.61
N ALA A 40 -28.88 15.50 -16.50
CA ALA A 40 -29.75 16.66 -16.52
C ALA A 40 -29.19 17.80 -17.38
N THR A 41 -27.88 18.04 -17.33
CA THR A 41 -27.20 18.99 -18.22
C THR A 41 -27.41 18.60 -19.69
N THR A 42 -27.25 17.33 -20.05
CA THR A 42 -27.46 16.84 -21.42
C THR A 42 -28.92 17.04 -21.85
N TYR A 43 -29.89 16.74 -20.97
CA TYR A 43 -31.30 17.00 -21.23
C TYR A 43 -31.58 18.50 -21.51
N LEU A 44 -31.04 19.39 -20.69
CA LEU A 44 -31.21 20.84 -20.85
C LEU A 44 -30.56 21.38 -22.14
N VAL A 45 -29.42 20.81 -22.55
CA VAL A 45 -28.80 21.17 -23.83
C VAL A 45 -29.71 20.81 -24.98
N ILE A 46 -30.36 19.64 -24.96
CA ILE A 46 -31.34 19.23 -25.98
C ILE A 46 -32.56 20.16 -25.96
N LYS A 47 -33.08 20.46 -24.76
CA LYS A 47 -34.21 21.39 -24.59
C LYS A 47 -33.88 22.78 -25.12
N ALA A 48 -32.74 23.35 -24.70
CA ALA A 48 -32.31 24.66 -25.19
C ALA A 48 -32.17 24.71 -26.74
N GLY A 49 -31.69 23.62 -27.35
CA GLY A 49 -31.65 23.53 -28.83
C GLY A 49 -33.05 23.57 -29.48
N ARG A 50 -34.05 22.92 -28.86
CA ARG A 50 -35.44 22.95 -29.31
C ARG A 50 -36.10 24.31 -29.08
N ASP A 51 -35.87 24.95 -27.93
CA ASP A 51 -36.41 26.24 -27.58
C ASP A 51 -35.87 27.35 -28.49
N PHE A 52 -34.58 27.23 -28.91
CA PHE A 52 -33.98 28.12 -29.91
C PHE A 52 -34.74 28.11 -31.25
N THR A 53 -35.28 26.96 -31.66
CA THR A 53 -36.07 26.87 -32.90
C THR A 53 -37.45 27.54 -32.77
N LYS A 54 -37.90 27.80 -31.57
CA LYS A 54 -39.21 28.39 -31.27
C LYS A 54 -39.14 29.87 -30.90
N ASP A 55 -37.97 30.51 -31.07
CA ASP A 55 -37.68 31.90 -30.65
C ASP A 55 -37.92 32.17 -29.15
N GLU A 56 -37.77 31.13 -28.28
CA GLU A 56 -37.87 31.28 -26.86
C GLU A 56 -36.59 31.81 -26.21
N LEU A 57 -36.70 32.39 -25.01
CA LEU A 57 -35.57 33.01 -24.28
C LEU A 57 -34.54 31.94 -23.84
N LEU A 58 -33.48 31.81 -24.59
CA LEU A 58 -32.35 30.90 -24.34
C LEU A 58 -31.57 31.20 -23.05
N VAL A 59 -31.61 32.46 -22.56
CA VAL A 59 -30.81 32.93 -21.40
C VAL A 59 -31.13 32.13 -20.13
N TYR A 60 -32.42 31.82 -19.90
CA TYR A 60 -32.80 31.03 -18.74
C TYR A 60 -32.21 29.61 -18.74
N ASP A 61 -32.28 28.93 -19.91
CA ASP A 61 -31.74 27.57 -20.04
C ASP A 61 -30.22 27.55 -19.87
N LEU A 62 -29.51 28.57 -20.39
CA LEU A 62 -28.06 28.71 -20.21
C LEU A 62 -27.68 28.92 -18.74
N LEU A 63 -28.43 29.76 -18.00
CA LEU A 63 -28.20 29.94 -16.55
C LEU A 63 -28.49 28.69 -15.77
N LEU A 64 -29.52 27.92 -16.12
CA LEU A 64 -29.87 26.67 -15.48
C LEU A 64 -28.80 25.60 -15.74
N ILE A 65 -28.30 25.49 -16.95
CA ILE A 65 -27.17 24.62 -17.32
C ILE A 65 -25.93 24.98 -16.48
N LEU A 66 -25.58 26.28 -16.41
CA LEU A 66 -24.47 26.76 -15.60
C LEU A 66 -24.64 26.36 -14.13
N GLY A 67 -25.84 26.55 -13.56
CA GLY A 67 -26.13 26.19 -12.17
C GLY A 67 -25.98 24.70 -11.88
N ILE A 68 -26.56 23.85 -12.74
CA ILE A 68 -26.48 22.38 -12.60
C ILE A 68 -25.05 21.89 -12.81
N GLN A 69 -24.34 22.43 -13.79
CA GLN A 69 -22.95 22.05 -14.03
C GLN A 69 -22.02 22.47 -12.87
N SER A 70 -22.25 23.66 -12.31
CA SER A 70 -21.53 24.13 -11.12
C SER A 70 -21.81 23.22 -9.91
N ALA A 71 -23.06 22.83 -9.71
CA ALA A 71 -23.40 21.87 -8.65
C ALA A 71 -22.75 20.51 -8.87
N SER A 72 -22.66 20.03 -10.13
CA SER A 72 -21.97 18.78 -10.45
C SER A 72 -20.48 18.83 -10.07
N TYR A 73 -19.77 19.93 -10.35
CA TYR A 73 -18.38 20.10 -9.94
C TYR A 73 -18.20 20.08 -8.43
N VAL A 74 -19.10 20.76 -7.68
CA VAL A 74 -19.05 20.74 -6.21
C VAL A 74 -19.29 19.33 -5.66
N VAL A 75 -20.29 18.63 -6.18
CA VAL A 75 -20.60 17.25 -5.78
C VAL A 75 -19.42 16.33 -6.08
N GLY A 76 -18.80 16.46 -7.27
CA GLY A 76 -17.61 15.71 -7.65
C GLY A 76 -16.41 15.96 -6.72
N ALA A 77 -16.16 17.22 -6.39
CA ALA A 77 -15.08 17.58 -5.44
C ALA A 77 -15.32 16.98 -4.05
N ILE A 78 -16.56 17.05 -3.55
CA ILE A 78 -16.91 16.43 -2.26
C ILE A 78 -16.78 14.90 -2.32
N SER A 79 -17.21 14.27 -3.42
CA SER A 79 -17.04 12.82 -3.63
C SER A 79 -15.58 12.41 -3.51
N TRP A 80 -14.66 13.17 -4.11
CA TRP A 80 -13.22 12.93 -4.04
C TRP A 80 -12.67 13.00 -2.61
N ILE A 81 -13.11 13.97 -1.80
CA ILE A 81 -12.73 14.07 -0.39
C ILE A 81 -13.12 12.80 0.38
N TYR A 82 -14.31 12.24 0.11
CA TYR A 82 -14.74 11.00 0.74
C TYR A 82 -14.00 9.78 0.20
N ALA A 83 -13.57 9.78 -1.05
CA ALA A 83 -12.68 8.77 -1.61
C ALA A 83 -11.35 8.73 -0.84
N GLU A 84 -10.69 9.86 -0.67
CA GLU A 84 -9.44 9.97 0.10
C GLU A 84 -9.61 9.44 1.53
N ARG A 85 -10.66 9.88 2.23
CA ARG A 85 -10.96 9.40 3.59
C ARG A 85 -11.17 7.89 3.65
N ALA A 86 -11.81 7.30 2.64
CA ALA A 86 -12.01 5.85 2.57
C ALA A 86 -10.69 5.10 2.40
N GLY A 87 -9.76 5.63 1.59
CA GLY A 87 -8.42 5.07 1.39
C GLY A 87 -7.60 5.02 2.69
N PHE A 88 -7.52 6.15 3.40
CA PHE A 88 -6.83 6.23 4.69
C PHE A 88 -7.43 5.27 5.74
N LEU A 89 -8.77 5.21 5.84
CA LEU A 89 -9.43 4.30 6.76
C LEU A 89 -9.22 2.83 6.42
N ALA A 90 -9.18 2.48 5.12
CA ALA A 90 -8.91 1.11 4.67
C ALA A 90 -7.49 0.69 5.06
N TYR A 91 -6.51 1.55 4.80
CA TYR A 91 -5.11 1.30 5.20
C TYR A 91 -4.97 1.20 6.72
N GLY A 92 -5.58 2.12 7.48
CA GLY A 92 -5.57 2.06 8.95
C GLY A 92 -6.16 0.75 9.49
N ARG A 93 -7.31 0.30 8.93
CA ARG A 93 -7.91 -1.00 9.27
C ARG A 93 -7.02 -2.18 8.92
N TYR A 94 -6.30 -2.09 7.77
CA TYR A 94 -5.31 -3.10 7.39
C TYR A 94 -4.21 -3.20 8.43
N MET A 95 -3.59 -2.07 8.83
CA MET A 95 -2.51 -2.05 9.81
C MET A 95 -2.95 -2.59 11.18
N LEU A 96 -4.14 -2.21 11.64
CA LEU A 96 -4.71 -2.73 12.88
C LEU A 96 -4.98 -4.24 12.81
N ARG A 97 -5.45 -4.74 11.66
CA ARG A 97 -5.67 -6.16 11.44
C ARG A 97 -4.34 -6.92 11.37
N PHE A 98 -3.35 -6.37 10.66
CA PHE A 98 -2.00 -6.94 10.59
C PHE A 98 -1.38 -7.08 11.99
N ALA A 99 -1.42 -6.01 12.80
CA ALA A 99 -0.93 -6.03 14.17
C ALA A 99 -1.64 -7.10 15.02
N ARG A 100 -2.97 -7.18 14.94
CA ARG A 100 -3.77 -8.17 15.67
C ARG A 100 -3.44 -9.61 15.28
N ASP A 101 -3.32 -9.86 13.97
CA ASP A 101 -3.13 -11.21 13.43
C ASP A 101 -1.70 -11.73 13.67
N ASN A 102 -0.70 -10.83 13.79
CA ASN A 102 0.72 -11.21 13.86
C ASN A 102 1.41 -10.93 15.20
N ARG A 103 0.77 -10.26 16.17
CA ARG A 103 1.38 -9.87 17.47
C ARG A 103 2.06 -11.01 18.22
N ASP A 104 1.61 -12.25 18.04
CA ASP A 104 2.13 -13.42 18.74
C ASP A 104 3.10 -14.26 17.89
N GLN A 105 3.42 -13.81 16.66
CA GLN A 105 4.29 -14.48 15.70
C GLN A 105 5.78 -14.12 15.93
N THR A 106 6.27 -14.32 17.14
CA THR A 106 7.61 -13.87 17.54
C THR A 106 8.73 -14.54 16.73
N LYS A 107 8.55 -15.80 16.28
CA LYS A 107 9.53 -16.52 15.44
C LYS A 107 9.80 -15.79 14.11
N SER A 108 8.83 -15.04 13.60
CA SER A 108 8.98 -14.24 12.37
C SER A 108 9.99 -13.08 12.52
N LEU A 109 10.23 -12.58 13.72
CA LEU A 109 11.18 -11.50 13.98
C LEU A 109 12.62 -11.88 13.58
N GLY A 110 13.03 -13.13 13.83
CA GLY A 110 14.36 -13.65 13.50
C GLY A 110 14.52 -14.12 12.05
N ASP A 111 13.48 -14.01 11.22
CA ASP A 111 13.51 -14.42 9.82
C ASP A 111 13.76 -13.21 8.90
N LYS A 112 15.05 -13.05 8.54
CA LYS A 112 15.50 -11.93 7.72
C LYS A 112 14.90 -11.95 6.31
N GLU A 113 14.81 -13.13 5.70
CA GLU A 113 14.25 -13.29 4.35
C GLU A 113 12.75 -12.95 4.32
N MET A 114 12.00 -13.42 5.32
CA MET A 114 10.61 -13.04 5.49
C MET A 114 10.44 -11.54 5.70
N ARG A 115 11.29 -10.92 6.53
CA ARG A 115 11.27 -9.49 6.78
C ARG A 115 11.46 -8.70 5.49
N GLU A 116 12.49 -9.03 4.69
CA GLU A 116 12.78 -8.37 3.42
C GLU A 116 11.60 -8.49 2.44
N ARG A 117 10.86 -9.60 2.48
CA ARG A 117 9.68 -9.84 1.66
C ARG A 117 8.43 -9.07 2.14
N VAL A 118 8.22 -8.96 3.45
CA VAL A 118 6.97 -8.42 4.04
C VAL A 118 7.07 -6.91 4.32
N GLU A 119 8.25 -6.41 4.70
CA GLU A 119 8.46 -5.01 5.07
C GLU A 119 7.97 -4.00 4.00
N PRO A 120 8.16 -4.20 2.69
CA PRO A 120 7.61 -3.31 1.67
C PRO A 120 6.08 -3.16 1.72
N PHE A 121 5.35 -4.22 2.09
CA PHE A 121 3.89 -4.16 2.24
C PHE A 121 3.44 -3.37 3.48
N LEU A 122 4.30 -3.21 4.47
CA LEU A 122 4.01 -2.40 5.66
C LEU A 122 4.37 -0.93 5.46
N THR A 123 5.39 -0.63 4.68
CA THR A 123 5.95 0.73 4.56
C THR A 123 5.32 1.58 3.46
N GLY A 124 4.70 1.00 2.45
CA GLY A 124 4.16 1.83 1.37
C GLY A 124 3.31 1.07 0.35
N GLU A 125 3.69 -0.16 -0.04
CA GLU A 125 3.00 -0.88 -1.10
C GLU A 125 1.50 -1.04 -0.82
N THR A 126 1.11 -1.42 0.38
CA THR A 126 -0.30 -1.59 0.74
C THR A 126 -1.07 -0.27 0.73
N PHE A 127 -0.44 0.82 1.17
CA PHE A 127 -1.03 2.15 1.09
C PHE A 127 -1.39 2.50 -0.34
N TYR A 128 -0.42 2.42 -1.24
CA TYR A 128 -0.64 2.71 -2.66
C TYR A 128 -1.63 1.75 -3.33
N VAL A 129 -1.66 0.46 -2.93
CA VAL A 129 -2.63 -0.50 -3.47
C VAL A 129 -4.05 -0.12 -3.11
N TYR A 130 -4.32 0.32 -1.86
CA TYR A 130 -5.66 0.77 -1.48
C TYR A 130 -6.09 2.04 -2.21
N PHE A 131 -5.18 3.02 -2.33
CA PHE A 131 -5.48 4.25 -3.05
C PHE A 131 -5.70 4.00 -4.55
N ASN A 132 -4.81 3.24 -5.19
CA ASN A 132 -4.98 2.91 -6.60
C ASN A 132 -6.28 2.11 -6.84
N LEU A 133 -6.61 1.13 -5.97
CA LEU A 133 -7.85 0.39 -6.10
C LEU A 133 -9.08 1.29 -5.97
N LEU A 134 -9.04 2.26 -5.06
CA LEU A 134 -10.11 3.21 -4.85
C LEU A 134 -10.26 4.15 -6.05
N TYR A 135 -9.14 4.64 -6.61
CA TYR A 135 -9.13 5.52 -7.77
C TYR A 135 -9.66 4.80 -9.02
N GLU A 136 -9.28 3.54 -9.22
CA GLU A 136 -9.84 2.74 -10.32
C GLU A 136 -11.35 2.52 -10.14
N ILE A 137 -11.81 2.18 -8.93
CA ILE A 137 -13.25 2.02 -8.66
C ILE A 137 -14.00 3.34 -8.87
N GLU A 138 -13.47 4.43 -8.35
CA GLU A 138 -14.09 5.75 -8.47
C GLU A 138 -14.10 6.20 -9.93
N GLY A 139 -12.97 6.14 -10.61
CA GLY A 139 -12.84 6.54 -12.02
C GLY A 139 -13.73 5.73 -12.94
N ASP A 140 -13.63 4.40 -12.89
CA ASP A 140 -14.41 3.50 -13.73
C ASP A 140 -15.92 3.63 -13.48
N LEU A 141 -16.33 3.72 -12.20
CA LEU A 141 -17.74 3.85 -11.86
C LEU A 141 -18.31 5.21 -12.29
N ARG A 142 -17.55 6.29 -12.15
CA ARG A 142 -17.93 7.63 -12.65
C ARG A 142 -18.17 7.62 -14.16
N LEU A 143 -17.23 7.03 -14.92
CA LEU A 143 -17.35 6.90 -16.38
C LEU A 143 -18.59 6.07 -16.76
N LEU A 144 -18.79 4.93 -16.08
CA LEU A 144 -19.92 4.04 -16.36
C LEU A 144 -21.27 4.68 -16.04
N LEU A 145 -21.43 5.29 -14.86
CA LEU A 145 -22.67 5.94 -14.44
C LEU A 145 -22.96 7.11 -15.36
N GLY A 146 -21.95 7.95 -15.67
CA GLY A 146 -22.08 9.06 -16.62
C GLY A 146 -22.52 8.58 -18.00
N LEU A 147 -21.93 7.50 -18.52
CA LEU A 147 -22.32 6.90 -19.79
C LEU A 147 -23.78 6.41 -19.76
N VAL A 148 -24.15 5.60 -18.76
CA VAL A 148 -25.48 4.97 -18.67
C VAL A 148 -26.58 6.02 -18.60
N PHE A 149 -26.48 6.99 -17.69
CA PHE A 149 -27.53 8.01 -17.55
C PHE A 149 -27.64 8.93 -18.79
N ASN A 150 -26.51 9.32 -19.39
CA ASN A 150 -26.54 10.13 -20.61
C ASN A 150 -27.08 9.35 -21.81
N VAL A 151 -26.75 8.06 -21.95
CA VAL A 151 -27.30 7.21 -23.03
C VAL A 151 -28.82 7.09 -22.89
N ILE A 152 -29.36 6.97 -21.65
CA ILE A 152 -30.81 6.97 -21.43
C ILE A 152 -31.43 8.29 -21.88
N VAL A 153 -30.82 9.43 -21.55
CA VAL A 153 -31.31 10.75 -22.00
C VAL A 153 -31.31 10.85 -23.54
N LEU A 154 -30.21 10.46 -24.19
CA LEU A 154 -30.14 10.50 -25.66
C LEU A 154 -31.19 9.61 -26.30
N GLY A 155 -31.40 8.40 -25.76
CA GLY A 155 -32.39 7.46 -26.28
C GLY A 155 -33.84 7.92 -26.10
N THR A 156 -34.16 8.61 -25.02
CA THR A 156 -35.51 9.12 -24.73
C THR A 156 -35.81 10.46 -25.39
N GLN A 157 -34.77 11.26 -25.64
CA GLN A 157 -34.95 12.61 -26.14
C GLN A 157 -34.65 12.75 -27.63
N ILE A 158 -33.86 11.87 -28.26
CA ILE A 158 -33.48 11.96 -29.65
C ILE A 158 -34.00 10.74 -30.44
N ASP A 159 -33.40 9.57 -30.20
CA ASP A 159 -33.79 8.35 -30.92
C ASP A 159 -33.42 7.08 -30.12
N GLY A 160 -34.32 6.11 -30.08
CA GLY A 160 -34.15 4.83 -29.37
C GLY A 160 -33.05 3.94 -29.94
N SER A 161 -32.52 4.21 -31.15
CA SER A 161 -31.39 3.48 -31.74
C SER A 161 -30.04 3.87 -31.13
N LEU A 162 -29.90 5.06 -30.53
CA LEU A 162 -28.67 5.52 -29.90
C LEU A 162 -28.22 4.64 -28.73
N PRO A 163 -29.07 4.28 -27.77
CA PRO A 163 -28.72 3.32 -26.72
C PRO A 163 -28.21 1.99 -27.27
N ALA A 164 -28.83 1.47 -28.35
CA ALA A 164 -28.39 0.24 -28.99
C ALA A 164 -27.00 0.37 -29.62
N ALA A 165 -26.71 1.53 -30.24
CA ALA A 165 -25.39 1.85 -30.81
C ALA A 165 -24.30 1.90 -29.72
N TYR A 166 -24.57 2.58 -28.61
CA TYR A 166 -23.63 2.63 -27.47
C TYR A 166 -23.41 1.23 -26.86
N ALA A 167 -24.47 0.43 -26.71
CA ALA A 167 -24.35 -0.94 -26.23
C ALA A 167 -23.54 -1.83 -27.19
N ALA A 168 -23.77 -1.73 -28.49
CA ALA A 168 -23.00 -2.45 -29.49
C ALA A 168 -21.52 -2.03 -29.51
N ALA A 169 -21.26 -0.72 -29.49
CA ALA A 169 -19.90 -0.20 -29.37
C ALA A 169 -19.21 -0.72 -28.12
N PHE A 170 -19.87 -0.67 -26.95
CA PHE A 170 -19.32 -1.17 -25.70
C PHE A 170 -18.92 -2.65 -25.79
N VAL A 171 -19.79 -3.50 -26.34
CA VAL A 171 -19.50 -4.93 -26.50
C VAL A 171 -18.30 -5.15 -27.44
N VAL A 172 -18.21 -4.42 -28.53
CA VAL A 172 -17.08 -4.51 -29.47
C VAL A 172 -15.78 -4.07 -28.82
N LEU A 173 -15.79 -2.92 -28.14
CA LEU A 173 -14.60 -2.42 -27.42
C LEU A 173 -14.14 -3.41 -26.34
N PHE A 174 -15.06 -3.90 -25.52
CA PHE A 174 -14.76 -4.88 -24.48
C PHE A 174 -14.19 -6.18 -25.07
N ALA A 175 -14.76 -6.70 -26.16
CA ALA A 175 -14.25 -7.88 -26.84
C ALA A 175 -12.82 -7.67 -27.37
N MET A 176 -12.52 -6.50 -27.94
CA MET A 176 -11.17 -6.15 -28.39
C MET A 176 -10.17 -6.16 -27.21
N GLN A 177 -10.51 -5.50 -26.11
CA GLN A 177 -9.66 -5.47 -24.91
C GLN A 177 -9.45 -6.89 -24.34
N TRP A 178 -10.53 -7.67 -24.28
CA TRP A 178 -10.47 -9.05 -23.77
C TRP A 178 -9.55 -9.95 -24.59
N THR A 179 -9.61 -9.87 -25.93
CA THR A 179 -8.76 -10.68 -26.80
C THR A 179 -7.28 -10.34 -26.68
N MET A 180 -6.96 -9.05 -26.48
CA MET A 180 -5.59 -8.55 -26.40
C MET A 180 -4.99 -8.54 -24.99
N ARG A 181 -5.78 -8.82 -23.94
CA ARG A 181 -5.35 -8.76 -22.53
C ARG A 181 -4.07 -9.51 -22.23
N LYS A 182 -3.89 -10.72 -22.82
CA LYS A 182 -2.68 -11.54 -22.60
C LYS A 182 -1.43 -10.88 -23.20
N LYS A 183 -1.55 -10.22 -24.36
CA LYS A 183 -0.44 -9.55 -25.01
C LYS A 183 -0.02 -8.30 -24.23
N ILE A 184 -1.01 -7.51 -23.79
CA ILE A 184 -0.80 -6.32 -22.95
C ILE A 184 -0.14 -6.74 -21.63
N SER A 185 -0.71 -7.71 -20.91
CA SER A 185 -0.19 -8.20 -19.62
C SER A 185 1.27 -8.69 -19.73
N ARG A 186 1.64 -9.41 -20.79
CA ARG A 186 3.04 -9.85 -21.02
C ARG A 186 3.98 -8.66 -21.22
N ALA A 187 3.56 -7.66 -22.01
CA ALA A 187 4.36 -6.46 -22.24
C ALA A 187 4.60 -5.67 -20.94
N TYR A 188 3.56 -5.54 -20.10
CA TYR A 188 3.67 -4.87 -18.80
C TYR A 188 4.50 -5.65 -17.78
N LEU A 189 4.41 -6.97 -17.75
CA LEU A 189 5.28 -7.81 -16.89
C LEU A 189 6.76 -7.67 -17.27
N GLU A 190 7.06 -7.63 -18.55
CA GLU A 190 8.43 -7.41 -19.03
C GLU A 190 8.92 -6.01 -18.65
N ASN A 191 8.10 -5.00 -18.87
CA ASN A 191 8.37 -3.63 -18.44
C ASN A 191 8.65 -3.57 -16.91
N GLN A 192 7.80 -4.17 -16.10
CA GLN A 192 7.98 -4.20 -14.64
C GLN A 192 9.32 -4.85 -14.23
N ARG A 193 9.70 -5.95 -14.88
CA ARG A 193 10.98 -6.62 -14.63
C ARG A 193 12.16 -5.72 -14.94
N MET A 194 12.13 -5.01 -16.08
CA MET A 194 13.21 -4.12 -16.49
C MET A 194 13.28 -2.87 -15.59
N THR A 195 12.14 -2.30 -15.24
CA THR A 195 12.04 -1.18 -14.30
C THR A 195 12.57 -1.56 -12.93
N ASN A 196 12.20 -2.73 -12.40
CA ASN A 196 12.72 -3.21 -11.11
C ASN A 196 14.25 -3.39 -11.13
N ARG A 197 14.84 -3.89 -12.24
CA ARG A 197 16.30 -4.00 -12.40
C ARG A 197 16.97 -2.62 -12.40
N MET A 198 16.37 -1.64 -13.05
CA MET A 198 16.84 -0.25 -13.07
C MET A 198 16.78 0.38 -11.68
N THR A 199 15.64 0.24 -11.01
CA THR A 199 15.42 0.77 -9.65
C THR A 199 16.38 0.13 -8.64
N ALA A 200 16.60 -1.18 -8.73
CA ALA A 200 17.59 -1.88 -7.88
C ALA A 200 19.01 -1.31 -8.04
N GLN A 201 19.39 -0.88 -9.25
CA GLN A 201 20.66 -0.16 -9.46
C GLN A 201 20.64 1.22 -8.79
N GLY A 202 19.48 1.89 -8.75
CA GLY A 202 19.29 3.18 -8.08
C GLY A 202 19.58 3.13 -6.58
N TYR A 203 19.23 2.06 -5.88
CA TYR A 203 19.49 1.91 -4.43
C TYR A 203 20.97 1.97 -4.05
N THR A 204 21.86 1.61 -4.98
CA THR A 204 23.31 1.69 -4.76
C THR A 204 23.92 3.03 -5.16
N ALA A 205 23.11 4.00 -5.60
CA ALA A 205 23.59 5.30 -6.05
C ALA A 205 24.31 6.07 -4.93
N TRP A 206 23.73 6.08 -3.72
CA TRP A 206 24.30 6.79 -2.58
C TRP A 206 25.77 6.43 -2.36
N ASP A 207 26.06 5.15 -2.20
CA ASP A 207 27.41 4.67 -1.89
C ASP A 207 28.39 4.93 -3.05
N ASN A 208 27.95 4.71 -4.30
CA ASN A 208 28.81 4.87 -5.47
C ASN A 208 29.07 6.33 -5.88
N VAL A 209 28.17 7.26 -5.49
CA VAL A 209 28.31 8.69 -5.78
C VAL A 209 29.06 9.40 -4.65
N PHE A 210 28.62 9.23 -3.40
CA PHE A 210 29.15 10.02 -2.27
C PHE A 210 30.47 9.52 -1.71
N THR A 211 30.93 8.31 -2.07
CA THR A 211 32.30 7.88 -1.76
C THR A 211 33.35 8.65 -2.55
N GLY A 212 33.00 9.34 -3.62
CA GLY A 212 33.94 10.11 -4.46
C GLY A 212 34.88 9.26 -5.31
N ASN A 213 34.76 7.94 -5.30
CA ASN A 213 35.60 7.01 -6.04
C ASN A 213 35.25 7.02 -7.54
N ARG A 214 36.07 7.64 -8.38
CA ARG A 214 35.83 7.75 -9.84
C ARG A 214 35.63 6.39 -10.51
N TYR A 215 36.35 5.38 -10.12
CA TYR A 215 36.23 4.02 -10.67
C TYR A 215 34.83 3.43 -10.42
N ASN A 216 34.39 3.45 -9.16
CA ASN A 216 33.07 2.93 -8.78
C ASN A 216 31.93 3.72 -9.44
N LEU A 217 32.06 5.07 -9.47
CA LEU A 217 31.09 5.94 -10.14
C LEU A 217 30.96 5.62 -11.63
N HIS A 218 32.09 5.45 -12.36
CA HIS A 218 32.05 5.11 -13.77
C HIS A 218 31.40 3.76 -14.06
N LEU A 219 31.71 2.73 -13.26
CA LEU A 219 31.09 1.41 -13.39
C LEU A 219 29.60 1.46 -13.10
N TRP A 220 29.22 2.16 -12.03
CA TRP A 220 27.82 2.35 -11.66
C TRP A 220 27.03 3.06 -12.76
N LEU A 221 27.56 4.19 -13.28
CA LEU A 221 26.94 4.95 -14.37
C LEU A 221 26.81 4.12 -15.66
N ALA A 222 27.83 3.35 -16.02
CA ALA A 222 27.77 2.49 -17.20
C ALA A 222 26.67 1.43 -17.05
N GLY A 223 26.60 0.76 -15.90
CA GLY A 223 25.57 -0.22 -15.59
C GLY A 223 24.16 0.39 -15.52
N PHE A 224 24.03 1.59 -14.94
CA PHE A 224 22.76 2.29 -14.86
C PHE A 224 22.24 2.70 -16.26
N LYS A 225 23.09 3.24 -17.13
CA LYS A 225 22.72 3.64 -18.50
C LYS A 225 22.17 2.47 -19.32
N VAL A 226 22.75 1.29 -19.19
CA VAL A 226 22.26 0.07 -19.87
C VAL A 226 20.86 -0.29 -19.36
N LYS A 227 20.70 -0.40 -18.04
CA LYS A 227 19.41 -0.77 -17.42
C LYS A 227 18.33 0.29 -17.67
N LEU A 228 18.70 1.57 -17.71
CA LEU A 228 17.79 2.66 -18.07
C LEU A 228 17.27 2.51 -19.51
N ARG A 229 18.16 2.19 -20.46
CA ARG A 229 17.78 1.95 -21.85
C ARG A 229 16.84 0.74 -21.97
N ASP A 230 17.21 -0.39 -21.36
CA ASP A 230 16.40 -1.60 -21.37
C ASP A 230 15.01 -1.35 -20.75
N GLY A 231 14.96 -0.58 -19.66
CA GLY A 231 13.70 -0.16 -19.01
C GLY A 231 12.87 0.74 -19.93
N LEU A 232 13.50 1.73 -20.58
CA LEU A 232 12.83 2.63 -21.51
C LEU A 232 12.26 1.88 -22.70
N ASP A 233 13.03 1.00 -23.33
CA ASP A 233 12.58 0.23 -24.49
C ASP A 233 11.41 -0.70 -24.14
N ALA A 234 11.46 -1.35 -22.97
CA ALA A 234 10.37 -2.18 -22.46
C ALA A 234 9.11 -1.34 -22.17
N GLN A 235 9.28 -0.15 -21.59
CA GLN A 235 8.19 0.79 -21.29
C GLN A 235 7.52 1.26 -22.60
N ILE A 236 8.31 1.72 -23.57
CA ILE A 236 7.80 2.17 -24.87
C ILE A 236 7.02 1.05 -25.56
N LYS A 237 7.55 -0.17 -25.59
CA LYS A 237 6.88 -1.33 -26.17
C LYS A 237 5.55 -1.66 -25.49
N ALA A 238 5.50 -1.58 -24.16
CA ALA A 238 4.28 -1.80 -23.38
C ALA A 238 3.22 -0.72 -23.70
N ILE A 239 3.63 0.56 -23.69
CA ILE A 239 2.76 1.70 -24.03
C ILE A 239 2.26 1.61 -25.46
N MET A 240 3.13 1.39 -26.44
CA MET A 240 2.73 1.26 -27.85
C MET A 240 1.71 0.13 -28.06
N THR A 241 1.87 -1.00 -27.32
CA THR A 241 0.93 -2.11 -27.40
C THR A 241 -0.43 -1.73 -26.83
N LYS A 242 -0.48 -1.02 -25.71
CA LYS A 242 -1.70 -0.55 -25.05
C LYS A 242 -2.36 0.57 -25.89
N GLU A 243 -1.61 1.63 -26.18
CA GLU A 243 -2.15 2.81 -26.85
C GLU A 243 -2.55 2.56 -28.31
N GLY A 244 -1.82 1.68 -29.02
CA GLY A 244 -2.20 1.28 -30.37
C GLY A 244 -3.56 0.55 -30.41
N LEU A 245 -3.79 -0.37 -29.44
CA LEU A 245 -5.10 -1.02 -29.30
C LEU A 245 -6.17 -0.01 -28.87
N SER A 246 -5.81 0.86 -27.95
CA SER A 246 -6.64 1.93 -27.42
C SER A 246 -7.17 2.84 -28.54
N ALA A 247 -6.27 3.35 -29.38
CA ALA A 247 -6.65 4.18 -30.52
C ALA A 247 -7.54 3.44 -31.54
N ALA A 248 -7.20 2.18 -31.87
CA ALA A 248 -8.01 1.39 -32.80
C ALA A 248 -9.43 1.16 -32.24
N SER A 249 -9.55 0.82 -30.93
CA SER A 249 -10.86 0.63 -30.32
C SER A 249 -11.66 1.94 -30.28
N ALA A 250 -11.04 3.06 -29.93
CA ALA A 250 -11.71 4.37 -29.92
C ALA A 250 -12.28 4.74 -31.29
N ILE A 251 -11.49 4.54 -32.38
CA ILE A 251 -11.94 4.81 -33.75
C ILE A 251 -13.13 3.92 -34.11
N ILE A 252 -13.11 2.64 -33.78
CA ILE A 252 -14.21 1.72 -34.08
C ILE A 252 -15.46 2.11 -33.28
N GLY A 253 -15.33 2.43 -31.99
CA GLY A 253 -16.44 2.90 -31.18
C GLY A 253 -17.07 4.17 -31.70
N LEU A 254 -16.22 5.14 -32.09
CA LEU A 254 -16.64 6.38 -32.71
C LEU A 254 -17.40 6.10 -34.03
N ALA A 255 -16.87 5.22 -34.88
CA ALA A 255 -17.50 4.88 -36.16
C ALA A 255 -18.89 4.25 -35.97
N ILE A 256 -19.08 3.40 -34.98
CA ILE A 256 -20.40 2.80 -34.69
C ILE A 256 -21.41 3.87 -34.25
N VAL A 257 -21.02 4.71 -33.26
CA VAL A 257 -21.91 5.75 -32.72
C VAL A 257 -22.24 6.80 -33.79
N PHE A 258 -21.23 7.33 -34.47
CA PHE A 258 -21.43 8.35 -35.51
C PHE A 258 -22.10 7.80 -36.76
N GLY A 259 -21.85 6.53 -37.13
CA GLY A 259 -22.59 5.87 -38.21
C GLY A 259 -24.09 5.78 -37.88
N THR A 260 -24.45 5.47 -36.64
CA THR A 260 -25.85 5.48 -36.17
C THR A 260 -26.43 6.90 -36.17
N MET A 261 -25.66 7.90 -35.70
CA MET A 261 -26.11 9.30 -35.75
C MET A 261 -26.40 9.75 -37.19
N ALA A 262 -25.51 9.43 -38.14
CA ALA A 262 -25.71 9.74 -39.55
C ALA A 262 -26.95 9.03 -40.10
N TRP A 263 -27.19 7.78 -39.70
CA TRP A 263 -28.39 7.03 -40.08
C TRP A 263 -29.67 7.67 -39.50
N VAL A 264 -29.67 8.08 -38.21
CA VAL A 264 -30.78 8.79 -37.57
C VAL A 264 -31.04 10.12 -38.27
N ALA A 265 -29.99 10.90 -38.56
CA ALA A 265 -30.13 12.16 -39.28
C ALA A 265 -30.71 11.98 -40.68
N GLY A 266 -30.29 10.93 -41.42
CA GLY A 266 -30.83 10.62 -42.75
C GLY A 266 -32.31 10.22 -42.73
N ASN A 267 -32.75 9.46 -41.70
CA ASN A 267 -34.13 9.05 -41.57
C ASN A 267 -35.07 10.16 -41.06
N ASN A 268 -34.53 11.20 -40.42
CA ASN A 268 -35.27 12.33 -39.85
C ASN A 268 -34.87 13.66 -40.53
N ALA A 269 -34.56 13.62 -41.85
CA ALA A 269 -34.09 14.79 -42.61
C ALA A 269 -35.07 15.98 -42.61
N ASP A 270 -36.36 15.72 -42.48
CA ASP A 270 -37.43 16.72 -42.42
C ASP A 270 -37.77 17.17 -40.97
N ASP A 271 -37.18 16.54 -39.94
CA ASP A 271 -37.40 16.90 -38.52
C ASP A 271 -36.25 17.77 -38.02
N ALA A 272 -36.45 19.08 -38.09
CA ALA A 272 -35.46 20.06 -37.65
C ALA A 272 -35.16 19.93 -36.12
N GLU A 273 -36.13 19.55 -35.28
CA GLU A 273 -35.93 19.42 -33.83
C GLU A 273 -34.94 18.27 -33.52
N THR A 274 -35.09 17.13 -34.19
CA THR A 274 -34.17 15.97 -34.03
C THR A 274 -32.77 16.30 -34.58
N LEU A 275 -32.66 16.96 -35.72
CA LEU A 275 -31.37 17.35 -36.29
C LEU A 275 -30.60 18.32 -35.39
N ILE A 276 -31.29 19.33 -34.84
CA ILE A 276 -30.68 20.28 -33.90
C ILE A 276 -30.27 19.59 -32.61
N ALA A 277 -31.09 18.70 -32.08
CA ALA A 277 -30.72 17.92 -30.88
C ALA A 277 -29.47 17.05 -31.10
N LEU A 278 -29.34 16.41 -32.27
CA LEU A 278 -28.14 15.67 -32.66
C LEU A 278 -26.89 16.55 -32.69
N VAL A 279 -26.99 17.72 -33.35
CA VAL A 279 -25.87 18.66 -33.47
C VAL A 279 -25.51 19.28 -32.12
N ALA A 280 -26.50 19.71 -31.34
CA ALA A 280 -26.28 20.30 -30.00
C ALA A 280 -25.60 19.32 -29.04
N THR A 281 -25.89 18.04 -29.18
CA THR A 281 -25.29 16.99 -28.32
C THR A 281 -24.00 16.40 -28.89
N LEU A 282 -23.54 16.79 -30.05
CA LEU A 282 -22.34 16.25 -30.71
C LEU A 282 -21.10 16.24 -29.80
N PRO A 283 -20.73 17.35 -29.13
CA PRO A 283 -19.59 17.35 -28.20
C PRO A 283 -19.74 16.34 -27.08
N ARG A 284 -20.97 16.20 -26.56
CA ARG A 284 -21.28 15.25 -25.48
C ARG A 284 -21.16 13.81 -25.96
N GLN A 285 -21.59 13.51 -27.17
CA GLN A 285 -21.49 12.17 -27.73
C GLN A 285 -20.04 11.77 -28.03
N ILE A 286 -19.19 12.71 -28.42
CA ILE A 286 -17.74 12.51 -28.54
C ILE A 286 -17.15 12.17 -27.16
N GLU A 287 -17.47 12.97 -26.16
CA GLU A 287 -17.02 12.73 -24.79
C GLU A 287 -17.49 11.37 -24.27
N MET A 288 -18.75 10.99 -24.45
CA MET A 288 -19.28 9.70 -24.02
C MET A 288 -18.58 8.52 -24.72
N THR A 289 -18.25 8.65 -26.01
CA THR A 289 -17.49 7.62 -26.72
C THR A 289 -16.08 7.50 -26.17
N HIS A 290 -15.46 8.64 -25.82
CA HIS A 290 -14.16 8.65 -25.17
C HIS A 290 -14.21 8.02 -23.77
N ASN A 291 -15.23 8.35 -22.97
CA ASN A 291 -15.44 7.78 -21.65
C ASN A 291 -15.67 6.26 -21.70
N MET A 292 -16.43 5.78 -22.68
CA MET A 292 -16.64 4.35 -22.90
C MET A 292 -15.32 3.64 -23.22
N HIS A 293 -14.48 4.24 -24.05
CA HIS A 293 -13.16 3.74 -24.37
C HIS A 293 -12.26 3.73 -23.12
N GLN A 294 -12.22 4.82 -22.35
CA GLN A 294 -11.44 4.88 -21.08
C GLN A 294 -11.87 3.81 -20.11
N PHE A 295 -13.18 3.62 -19.89
CA PHE A 295 -13.71 2.57 -19.03
C PHE A 295 -13.24 1.17 -19.47
N THR A 296 -13.33 0.86 -20.76
CA THR A 296 -12.93 -0.47 -21.25
C THR A 296 -11.42 -0.72 -21.15
N SER A 297 -10.59 0.32 -21.25
CA SER A 297 -9.14 0.23 -21.05
C SER A 297 -8.76 0.20 -19.57
N GLY A 298 -9.45 0.96 -18.70
CA GLY A 298 -9.28 1.02 -17.25
C GLY A 298 -9.49 -0.33 -16.56
N TRP A 299 -10.38 -1.15 -17.12
CA TRP A 299 -10.61 -2.51 -16.60
C TRP A 299 -9.32 -3.35 -16.46
N ASN A 300 -8.36 -3.19 -17.37
CA ASN A 300 -7.07 -3.89 -17.25
C ASN A 300 -6.20 -3.32 -16.11
N GLU A 301 -6.30 -2.03 -15.83
CA GLU A 301 -5.60 -1.35 -14.73
C GLU A 301 -6.20 -1.78 -13.40
N PHE A 302 -7.52 -1.82 -13.29
CA PHE A 302 -8.22 -2.39 -12.14
C PHE A 302 -7.77 -3.83 -11.84
N LEU A 303 -7.70 -4.71 -12.86
CA LEU A 303 -7.23 -6.10 -12.69
C LEU A 303 -5.77 -6.17 -12.23
N ALA A 304 -4.91 -5.26 -12.68
CA ALA A 304 -3.52 -5.19 -12.24
C ALA A 304 -3.45 -4.81 -10.76
N VAL A 305 -4.18 -3.78 -10.33
CA VAL A 305 -4.26 -3.38 -8.92
C VAL A 305 -4.87 -4.49 -8.05
N TRP A 306 -5.92 -5.16 -8.55
CA TRP A 306 -6.51 -6.33 -7.88
C TRP A 306 -5.49 -7.46 -7.66
N THR A 307 -4.63 -7.71 -8.65
CA THR A 307 -3.54 -8.70 -8.53
C THR A 307 -2.51 -8.28 -7.46
N ARG A 308 -2.17 -6.98 -7.39
CA ARG A 308 -1.31 -6.43 -6.32
C ARG A 308 -1.94 -6.59 -4.94
N LEU A 309 -3.25 -6.38 -4.82
CA LEU A 309 -3.98 -6.66 -3.57
C LEU A 309 -3.89 -8.15 -3.19
N GLY A 310 -3.84 -9.05 -4.17
CA GLY A 310 -3.53 -10.47 -3.97
C GLY A 310 -2.16 -10.69 -3.33
N GLY A 311 -1.15 -9.94 -3.74
CA GLY A 311 0.18 -9.93 -3.13
C GLY A 311 0.16 -9.43 -1.68
N VAL A 312 -0.58 -8.36 -1.40
CA VAL A 312 -0.80 -7.86 -0.03
C VAL A 312 -1.48 -8.94 0.83
N ALA A 313 -2.51 -9.60 0.30
CA ALA A 313 -3.24 -10.65 1.00
C ALA A 313 -2.36 -11.87 1.35
N ALA A 314 -1.50 -12.28 0.43
CA ALA A 314 -0.55 -13.37 0.63
C ALA A 314 0.49 -13.08 1.73
N ASN A 315 0.85 -11.80 1.93
CA ASN A 315 1.83 -11.36 2.92
C ASN A 315 1.19 -10.83 4.22
N MET A 316 -0.13 -10.83 4.34
CA MET A 316 -0.83 -10.37 5.54
C MET A 316 -0.58 -11.27 6.76
N ARG A 317 -0.43 -12.58 6.55
CA ARG A 317 -0.15 -13.58 7.57
C ARG A 317 1.05 -14.43 7.15
N PRO A 318 2.27 -13.91 7.27
CA PRO A 318 3.45 -14.66 6.89
C PRO A 318 3.58 -15.91 7.78
N ALA A 319 3.80 -17.06 7.16
CA ALA A 319 4.03 -18.31 7.88
C ALA A 319 5.45 -18.30 8.44
N ALA A 320 5.61 -18.58 9.73
CA ALA A 320 6.91 -18.75 10.33
C ALA A 320 7.64 -19.96 9.70
N ASP A 321 8.98 -19.84 9.59
CA ASP A 321 9.82 -20.95 9.12
C ASP A 321 9.61 -22.19 10.03
N PRO A 322 9.13 -23.31 9.51
CA PRO A 322 8.92 -24.52 10.31
C PRO A 322 10.23 -25.06 10.89
N ASN A 323 11.36 -24.74 10.25
CA ASN A 323 12.69 -25.17 10.68
C ASN A 323 13.42 -24.10 11.52
N PHE A 324 12.70 -23.09 12.02
CA PHE A 324 13.29 -21.97 12.77
C PHE A 324 14.17 -22.47 13.93
N GLU A 325 13.71 -23.45 14.69
CA GLU A 325 14.43 -24.00 15.86
C GLU A 325 15.63 -24.88 15.46
N ALA A 326 15.69 -25.37 14.22
CA ALA A 326 16.86 -26.10 13.72
C ALA A 326 18.13 -25.22 13.61
N ARG A 327 17.98 -23.91 13.66
CA ARG A 327 19.10 -22.95 13.72
C ARG A 327 19.78 -22.94 15.11
N ILE A 328 19.16 -23.48 16.15
CA ILE A 328 19.74 -23.63 17.48
C ILE A 328 20.66 -24.84 17.48
N LYS A 329 21.93 -24.65 17.86
CA LYS A 329 22.94 -25.70 18.01
C LYS A 329 23.16 -25.98 19.49
N PRO A 330 22.44 -26.93 20.09
CA PRO A 330 22.41 -27.12 21.55
C PRO A 330 23.78 -27.49 22.11
N ASP A 331 24.59 -28.24 21.36
CA ASP A 331 25.97 -28.64 21.70
C ASP A 331 26.93 -27.44 21.86
N ARG A 332 26.55 -26.26 21.32
CA ARG A 332 27.37 -25.04 21.34
C ARG A 332 26.79 -23.93 22.20
N LEU A 333 25.74 -24.26 22.98
CA LEU A 333 25.06 -23.33 23.88
C LEU A 333 25.17 -23.76 25.33
N THR A 334 25.50 -22.80 26.17
CA THR A 334 25.49 -22.97 27.61
C THR A 334 24.68 -21.88 28.28
N LEU A 335 23.90 -22.26 29.29
CA LEU A 335 23.21 -21.37 30.21
C LEU A 335 23.99 -21.27 31.50
N ARG A 336 24.47 -20.07 31.81
CA ARG A 336 25.23 -19.80 33.02
C ARG A 336 24.39 -19.03 34.03
N GLU A 337 24.28 -19.57 35.26
CA GLU A 337 23.63 -18.92 36.38
C GLU A 337 24.64 -18.84 37.54
N GLY A 338 25.15 -17.64 37.81
CA GLY A 338 26.28 -17.46 38.74
C GLY A 338 27.48 -18.32 38.37
N ALA A 339 27.95 -19.19 39.30
CA ALA A 339 29.04 -20.13 39.05
C ALA A 339 28.61 -21.43 38.35
N SER A 340 27.30 -21.70 38.25
CA SER A 340 26.76 -22.90 37.61
C SER A 340 26.63 -22.72 36.10
N SER A 341 27.13 -23.70 35.34
CA SER A 341 26.99 -23.72 33.85
C SER A 341 26.31 -25.03 33.45
N LYS A 342 25.24 -24.92 32.68
CA LYS A 342 24.46 -26.05 32.16
C LYS A 342 24.38 -26.02 30.66
N THR A 343 24.70 -27.13 30.01
CA THR A 343 24.51 -27.28 28.57
C THR A 343 23.01 -27.49 28.26
N VAL A 344 22.50 -26.79 27.25
CA VAL A 344 21.10 -26.89 26.82
C VAL A 344 20.98 -27.89 25.71
N THR A 345 20.20 -28.93 25.91
CA THR A 345 20.00 -29.98 24.90
C THR A 345 18.76 -29.74 24.03
N THR A 346 17.76 -29.03 24.57
CA THR A 346 16.51 -28.71 23.86
C THR A 346 15.96 -27.34 24.31
N VAL A 347 15.05 -26.75 23.53
CA VAL A 347 14.35 -25.52 23.93
C VAL A 347 13.50 -25.75 25.19
N ASP A 348 12.88 -26.91 25.33
CA ASP A 348 12.09 -27.28 26.52
C ASP A 348 12.95 -27.35 27.76
N ALA A 349 14.19 -27.89 27.68
CA ALA A 349 15.15 -27.88 28.75
C ALA A 349 15.56 -26.45 29.16
N ALA A 350 15.72 -25.55 28.20
CA ALA A 350 15.96 -24.14 28.48
C ALA A 350 14.78 -23.50 29.21
N ILE A 351 13.55 -23.76 28.78
CA ILE A 351 12.33 -23.27 29.43
C ILE A 351 12.26 -23.77 30.87
N ALA A 352 12.50 -25.06 31.11
CA ALA A 352 12.50 -25.61 32.43
C ALA A 352 13.52 -24.92 33.39
N LEU A 353 14.71 -24.59 32.85
CA LEU A 353 15.72 -23.82 33.59
C LEU A 353 15.28 -22.37 33.86
N VAL A 354 14.66 -21.72 32.92
CA VAL A 354 14.16 -20.35 33.09
C VAL A 354 13.09 -20.30 34.19
N PHE A 355 12.18 -21.27 34.23
CA PHE A 355 11.13 -21.34 35.24
C PHE A 355 11.54 -22.00 36.54
N ALA A 356 12.77 -22.54 36.67
CA ALA A 356 13.26 -23.17 37.92
C ALA A 356 13.30 -22.16 39.08
N GLN A 357 13.49 -20.89 38.80
CA GLN A 357 13.50 -19.82 39.79
C GLN A 357 12.67 -18.63 39.28
N ARG A 358 12.05 -17.88 40.18
CA ARG A 358 11.24 -16.71 39.84
C ARG A 358 12.06 -15.45 39.54
N THR A 359 13.25 -15.36 40.07
CA THR A 359 14.16 -14.21 39.98
C THR A 359 15.57 -14.69 39.64
N GLY A 360 16.46 -13.73 39.34
CA GLY A 360 17.88 -14.01 39.04
C GLY A 360 18.21 -13.91 37.56
N ARG A 361 19.50 -14.05 37.24
CA ARG A 361 20.06 -13.88 35.89
C ARG A 361 20.59 -15.19 35.34
N ILE A 362 20.23 -15.44 34.07
CA ILE A 362 20.79 -16.50 33.25
C ILE A 362 21.50 -15.86 32.06
N ASN A 363 22.78 -16.10 31.87
CA ASN A 363 23.52 -15.67 30.73
C ASN A 363 23.60 -16.81 29.69
N VAL A 364 23.17 -16.54 28.45
CA VAL A 364 23.22 -17.46 27.31
C VAL A 364 24.55 -17.27 26.58
N ARG A 365 25.39 -18.30 26.54
CA ARG A 365 26.70 -18.28 25.93
C ARG A 365 26.83 -19.25 24.77
N GLY A 366 27.66 -18.90 23.82
CA GLY A 366 27.96 -19.72 22.65
C GLY A 366 28.65 -18.91 21.55
N ALA A 367 29.31 -19.59 20.64
CA ALA A 367 29.96 -18.96 19.51
C ALA A 367 28.95 -18.21 18.60
N ASN A 368 29.45 -17.30 17.76
CA ASN A 368 28.61 -16.64 16.76
C ASN A 368 28.00 -17.71 15.83
N GLY A 369 26.71 -17.55 15.51
CA GLY A 369 25.97 -18.53 14.71
C GLY A 369 25.56 -19.82 15.45
N SER A 370 25.69 -19.87 16.80
CA SER A 370 25.18 -20.99 17.61
C SER A 370 23.68 -20.97 17.86
N GLY A 371 22.99 -19.88 17.49
CA GLY A 371 21.55 -19.75 17.65
C GLY A 371 21.08 -19.12 18.97
N LYS A 372 21.91 -18.29 19.63
CA LYS A 372 21.57 -17.59 20.88
C LYS A 372 20.29 -16.76 20.76
N SER A 373 20.25 -15.81 19.82
CA SER A 373 19.06 -14.97 19.57
C SER A 373 17.85 -15.79 19.10
N THR A 374 18.08 -16.87 18.35
CA THR A 374 17.03 -17.83 17.96
C THR A 374 16.44 -18.53 19.20
N LEU A 375 17.28 -18.89 20.18
CA LEU A 375 16.81 -19.46 21.44
C LEU A 375 15.93 -18.45 22.20
N LEU A 376 16.36 -17.19 22.36
CA LEU A 376 15.53 -16.17 23.03
C LEU A 376 14.19 -15.95 22.32
N THR A 377 14.21 -15.91 20.99
CA THR A 377 12.99 -15.79 20.19
C THR A 377 12.06 -16.99 20.38
N SER A 378 12.60 -18.21 20.42
CA SER A 378 11.84 -19.44 20.69
C SER A 378 11.26 -19.44 22.10
N LEU A 379 12.05 -19.04 23.11
CA LEU A 379 11.57 -18.84 24.48
C LEU A 379 10.40 -17.86 24.52
N LYS A 380 10.53 -16.69 23.88
CA LYS A 380 9.44 -15.69 23.79
C LYS A 380 8.19 -16.27 23.15
N SER A 381 8.33 -17.02 22.05
CA SER A 381 7.21 -17.64 21.35
C SER A 381 6.41 -18.62 22.23
N GLN A 382 7.09 -19.34 23.11
CA GLN A 382 6.45 -20.32 24.01
C GLN A 382 5.92 -19.67 25.29
N ILE A 383 6.67 -18.74 25.88
CA ILE A 383 6.31 -18.03 27.12
C ILE A 383 5.25 -16.94 26.85
N LYS A 384 5.19 -16.41 25.65
CA LYS A 384 4.21 -15.41 25.17
C LYS A 384 4.22 -14.11 26.00
N THR A 385 3.05 -13.70 26.49
CA THR A 385 2.85 -12.42 27.21
C THR A 385 3.54 -12.34 28.57
N ARG A 386 3.91 -13.46 29.18
CA ARG A 386 4.63 -13.50 30.46
C ARG A 386 6.11 -13.07 30.35
N ALA A 387 6.66 -13.02 29.12
CA ALA A 387 8.00 -12.54 28.88
C ALA A 387 8.02 -11.20 28.15
N TYR A 388 8.91 -10.30 28.55
CA TYR A 388 9.33 -9.15 27.76
C TYR A 388 10.58 -9.55 26.95
N TYR A 389 10.59 -9.27 25.65
CA TYR A 389 11.73 -9.57 24.78
C TYR A 389 12.27 -8.28 24.16
N TRP A 390 13.51 -7.98 24.43
CA TRP A 390 14.25 -6.90 23.83
C TRP A 390 15.29 -7.48 22.84
N PRO A 391 14.99 -7.48 21.52
CA PRO A 391 15.92 -7.96 20.50
C PRO A 391 17.01 -6.91 20.23
N THR A 392 18.09 -7.33 19.59
CA THR A 392 19.17 -6.44 19.09
C THR A 392 18.64 -5.40 18.09
N ALA A 393 17.45 -5.59 17.51
CA ALA A 393 16.87 -4.71 16.49
C ALA A 393 16.40 -3.39 17.10
N ASP A 394 16.86 -2.28 16.53
CA ASP A 394 16.81 -0.90 17.04
C ASP A 394 15.51 -0.13 16.67
N ARG A 395 14.42 -0.82 16.31
CA ARG A 395 13.19 -0.17 15.83
C ARG A 395 11.97 -0.38 16.74
N LEU A 396 12.19 -0.64 18.02
CA LEU A 396 11.10 -0.70 18.99
C LEU A 396 10.66 0.72 19.37
N SER A 397 9.36 0.92 19.54
CA SER A 397 8.79 2.18 19.98
C SER A 397 8.93 2.33 21.50
N PHE A 398 9.55 3.39 21.95
CA PHE A 398 9.69 3.80 23.33
C PHE A 398 9.13 5.22 23.52
N LYS A 399 8.71 5.55 24.74
CA LYS A 399 8.16 6.89 25.03
C LYS A 399 9.17 8.01 24.75
N PHE A 400 10.45 7.79 25.10
CA PHE A 400 11.49 8.79 24.84
C PHE A 400 11.71 9.04 23.35
N SER A 401 11.46 8.04 22.48
CA SER A 401 11.58 8.22 21.03
C SER A 401 10.36 8.95 20.44
N GLN A 402 9.15 8.72 20.98
CA GLN A 402 7.94 9.44 20.57
C GLN A 402 7.99 10.93 20.96
N ALA A 403 8.59 11.26 22.11
CA ALA A 403 8.79 12.65 22.50
C ALA A 403 9.80 13.42 21.62
N MET A 404 10.51 12.74 20.71
CA MET A 404 11.44 13.31 19.75
C MET A 404 10.87 13.42 18.33
N GLU A 405 9.69 12.84 18.06
CA GLU A 405 9.01 13.12 16.80
C GLU A 405 8.71 14.62 16.75
N PRO A 406 9.02 15.31 15.64
CA PRO A 406 8.68 16.72 15.53
C PRO A 406 7.18 16.85 15.78
N GLU A 407 6.80 17.64 16.78
CA GLU A 407 5.45 18.19 16.81
C GLU A 407 5.20 18.74 15.43
N GLU A 408 4.21 18.19 14.74
CA GLU A 408 3.66 18.54 13.44
C GLU A 408 4.62 19.36 12.57
N MET A 409 4.99 18.83 11.41
CA MET A 409 5.53 19.70 10.37
C MET A 409 4.42 20.71 10.08
N ASP A 410 4.52 21.86 10.75
CA ASP A 410 3.74 23.02 10.42
C ASP A 410 4.19 23.45 9.01
N TYR A 411 3.38 23.11 8.01
CA TYR A 411 3.53 23.57 6.64
C TYR A 411 3.11 25.05 6.49
N GLY A 412 2.95 25.76 7.61
CA GLY A 412 2.77 27.21 7.63
C GLY A 412 4.03 27.94 7.19
N ASP A 413 3.85 29.06 6.50
CA ASP A 413 4.84 29.95 5.89
C ASP A 413 5.87 30.58 6.88
N GLU A 414 6.34 29.83 7.87
CA GLU A 414 7.42 30.29 8.74
C GLU A 414 8.77 30.12 8.04
N GLU A 415 9.55 31.21 8.02
CA GLU A 415 10.93 31.27 7.54
C GLU A 415 11.76 30.11 8.12
N PRO A 416 12.67 29.51 7.34
CA PRO A 416 13.50 28.41 7.81
C PRO A 416 14.28 28.83 9.03
N LYS A 417 13.97 28.22 10.18
CA LYS A 417 14.69 28.43 11.45
C LYS A 417 16.20 28.24 11.21
N GLN A 418 16.99 29.17 11.73
CA GLN A 418 18.44 29.23 11.52
C GLN A 418 19.13 27.87 11.77
N PRO A 419 20.24 27.55 11.06
CA PRO A 419 20.92 26.25 11.14
C PRO A 419 21.66 25.99 12.46
N GLY A 420 21.08 26.39 13.60
CA GLY A 420 21.59 26.18 14.94
C GLY A 420 20.77 25.28 15.84
N ASP A 421 19.49 25.05 15.53
CA ASP A 421 18.58 24.21 16.32
C ASP A 421 18.62 22.73 15.91
N LYS A 422 19.82 22.16 15.89
CA LYS A 422 19.96 20.71 15.86
C LYS A 422 19.48 20.16 17.21
N ARG A 423 18.27 19.60 17.27
CA ARG A 423 17.87 18.76 18.40
C ARG A 423 18.96 17.70 18.62
N PRO A 424 19.52 17.54 19.81
CA PRO A 424 20.60 16.60 20.05
C PRO A 424 20.07 15.19 19.76
N GLY A 425 20.52 14.58 18.66
CA GLY A 425 20.28 13.18 18.38
C GLY A 425 21.00 12.36 19.43
N PHE A 426 20.30 11.43 20.09
CA PHE A 426 20.95 10.50 21.01
C PHE A 426 21.94 9.62 20.25
N SER A 427 23.12 9.44 20.81
CA SER A 427 24.04 8.39 20.38
C SER A 427 23.39 6.99 20.52
N SER A 428 23.92 6.00 19.83
CA SER A 428 23.40 4.61 19.94
C SER A 428 23.42 4.11 21.40
N GLY A 429 24.48 4.43 22.14
CA GLY A 429 24.61 4.08 23.56
C GLY A 429 23.59 4.80 24.46
N GLU A 430 23.34 6.08 24.24
CA GLU A 430 22.34 6.84 24.99
C GLU A 430 20.91 6.32 24.75
N ARG A 431 20.59 5.99 23.48
CA ARG A 431 19.29 5.35 23.15
C ARG A 431 19.13 4.04 23.88
N GLN A 432 20.18 3.23 23.91
CA GLN A 432 20.18 1.93 24.56
C GLN A 432 19.98 2.05 26.09
N MET A 433 20.66 3.02 26.73
CA MET A 433 20.45 3.32 28.14
C MET A 433 19.04 3.78 28.47
N ARG A 434 18.48 4.71 27.67
CA ARG A 434 17.10 5.19 27.85
C ARG A 434 16.07 4.09 27.63
N ALA A 435 16.26 3.23 26.63
CA ALA A 435 15.40 2.09 26.40
C ALA A 435 15.42 1.14 27.60
N LEU A 436 16.59 0.84 28.14
CA LEU A 436 16.71 -0.01 29.32
C LEU A 436 16.05 0.62 30.56
N GLN A 437 16.26 1.92 30.80
CA GLN A 437 15.59 2.66 31.87
C GLN A 437 14.07 2.59 31.73
N GLU A 438 13.56 2.76 30.51
CA GLU A 438 12.13 2.70 30.25
C GLU A 438 11.57 1.30 30.46
N ILE A 439 12.29 0.25 30.03
CA ILE A 439 11.94 -1.15 30.29
C ILE A 439 11.85 -1.40 31.80
N VAL A 440 12.86 -0.98 32.56
CA VAL A 440 12.89 -1.17 34.02
C VAL A 440 11.72 -0.45 34.69
N THR A 441 11.39 0.77 34.25
CA THR A 441 10.41 1.63 34.91
C THR A 441 8.97 1.29 34.55
N TYR A 442 8.69 0.94 33.28
CA TYR A 442 7.32 0.88 32.77
C TYR A 442 6.85 -0.52 32.37
N THR A 443 7.72 -1.54 32.45
CA THR A 443 7.29 -2.90 32.13
C THR A 443 7.22 -3.76 33.39
N ASP A 444 6.22 -4.66 33.41
CA ASP A 444 6.04 -5.64 34.46
C ASP A 444 5.86 -7.02 33.79
N ALA A 445 6.95 -7.79 33.73
CA ALA A 445 6.98 -9.12 33.15
C ALA A 445 7.64 -10.11 34.13
N GLU A 446 7.20 -11.35 34.10
CA GLU A 446 7.79 -12.41 34.93
C GLU A 446 9.19 -12.76 34.43
N ILE A 447 9.44 -12.61 33.12
CA ILE A 447 10.69 -12.99 32.47
C ILE A 447 11.12 -11.89 31.53
N TYR A 448 12.38 -11.50 31.57
CA TYR A 448 12.99 -10.56 30.62
C TYR A 448 14.02 -11.30 29.77
N LEU A 449 13.88 -11.22 28.45
CA LEU A 449 14.78 -11.78 27.45
C LEU A 449 15.52 -10.63 26.77
N LEU A 450 16.80 -10.46 27.08
CA LEU A 450 17.62 -9.32 26.64
C LEU A 450 18.69 -9.81 25.66
N ASP A 451 18.63 -9.36 24.40
CA ASP A 451 19.53 -9.80 23.35
C ASP A 451 20.56 -8.72 23.01
N GLU A 452 21.84 -8.99 23.33
CA GLU A 452 22.98 -8.08 23.07
C GLU A 452 22.77 -6.66 23.62
N TRP A 453 22.16 -6.53 24.76
CA TRP A 453 21.77 -5.27 25.37
C TRP A 453 22.96 -4.34 25.71
N ASP A 454 24.18 -4.86 25.75
CA ASP A 454 25.41 -4.15 26.10
C ASP A 454 26.31 -3.81 24.90
N ALA A 455 25.91 -4.13 23.66
CA ALA A 455 26.78 -4.11 22.49
C ALA A 455 27.33 -2.70 22.13
N ASN A 456 26.54 -1.64 22.32
CA ASN A 456 26.89 -0.27 21.94
C ASN A 456 27.19 0.65 23.14
N LEU A 457 27.39 0.08 24.33
CA LEU A 457 27.65 0.86 25.54
C LEU A 457 29.15 1.03 25.80
N ASP A 458 29.56 2.24 26.11
CA ASP A 458 30.89 2.52 26.68
C ASP A 458 31.02 1.91 28.09
N PRO A 459 32.25 1.81 28.65
CA PRO A 459 32.47 1.17 29.94
C PRO A 459 31.64 1.77 31.09
N ASN A 460 31.45 3.10 31.13
CA ASN A 460 30.73 3.77 32.20
C ASN A 460 29.21 3.54 32.08
N ASN A 461 28.64 3.72 30.88
CA ASN A 461 27.24 3.44 30.64
C ASN A 461 26.92 1.96 30.80
N ARG A 462 27.86 1.06 30.53
CA ARG A 462 27.67 -0.37 30.73
C ARG A 462 27.54 -0.74 32.21
N ALA A 463 28.32 -0.14 33.11
CA ALA A 463 28.18 -0.35 34.52
C ALA A 463 26.81 0.10 35.06
N ALA A 464 26.35 1.26 34.59
CA ALA A 464 25.02 1.76 34.92
C ALA A 464 23.89 0.87 34.34
N ALA A 465 24.02 0.40 33.09
CA ALA A 465 23.08 -0.53 32.49
C ALA A 465 23.04 -1.88 33.21
N ASP A 466 24.21 -2.38 33.64
CA ASP A 466 24.30 -3.63 34.41
C ASP A 466 23.56 -3.53 35.75
N ALA A 467 23.64 -2.38 36.41
CA ALA A 467 22.87 -2.13 37.66
C ALA A 467 21.36 -2.17 37.42
N LEU A 468 20.89 -1.63 36.26
CA LEU A 468 19.48 -1.70 35.86
C LEU A 468 19.03 -3.13 35.55
N VAL A 469 19.87 -3.92 34.87
CA VAL A 469 19.58 -5.35 34.64
C VAL A 469 19.57 -6.16 35.94
N GLU A 470 20.44 -5.80 36.90
CA GLU A 470 20.44 -6.42 38.21
C GLU A 470 19.17 -6.07 39.02
N GLU A 471 18.67 -4.84 38.88
CA GLU A 471 17.38 -4.43 39.46
C GLU A 471 16.22 -5.27 38.87
N LEU A 472 16.18 -5.49 37.55
CA LEU A 472 15.22 -6.41 36.95
C LEU A 472 15.34 -7.82 37.51
N ALA A 473 16.58 -8.32 37.68
CA ALA A 473 16.84 -9.68 38.17
C ALA A 473 16.40 -9.91 39.62
N ARG A 474 16.31 -8.86 40.41
CA ARG A 474 15.79 -8.95 41.81
C ARG A 474 14.27 -9.19 41.84
N ARG A 475 13.53 -8.69 40.84
CA ARG A 475 12.06 -8.79 40.81
C ARG A 475 11.53 -9.81 39.79
N ALA A 476 12.32 -10.17 38.78
CA ALA A 476 11.93 -11.06 37.71
C ALA A 476 13.08 -11.97 37.26
N ARG A 477 12.78 -12.93 36.38
CA ARG A 477 13.80 -13.78 35.78
C ARG A 477 14.37 -13.10 34.53
N VAL A 478 15.69 -12.88 34.48
CA VAL A 478 16.38 -12.29 33.34
C VAL A 478 17.18 -13.35 32.61
N VAL A 479 16.96 -13.48 31.30
CA VAL A 479 17.75 -14.32 30.39
C VAL A 479 18.41 -13.40 29.38
N GLU A 480 19.72 -13.35 29.39
CA GLU A 480 20.46 -12.36 28.61
C GLU A 480 21.54 -12.97 27.70
N ILE A 481 21.78 -12.29 26.60
CA ILE A 481 22.99 -12.46 25.78
C ILE A 481 23.81 -11.20 25.97
N SER A 482 25.03 -11.35 26.50
CA SER A 482 26.00 -10.25 26.66
C SER A 482 27.34 -10.60 26.01
N HIS A 483 28.06 -9.59 25.54
CA HIS A 483 29.30 -9.79 24.77
C HIS A 483 30.53 -10.12 25.62
N ARG A 484 30.49 -9.98 26.95
CA ARG A 484 31.66 -10.19 27.79
C ARG A 484 31.44 -11.17 28.95
N ASP A 485 32.55 -11.83 29.32
CA ASP A 485 32.63 -12.63 30.54
C ASP A 485 32.57 -11.71 31.76
N ARG A 486 31.64 -11.99 32.66
CA ARG A 486 31.79 -11.52 34.04
C ARG A 486 32.85 -12.40 34.68
N VAL A 487 33.96 -11.80 35.09
CA VAL A 487 34.95 -12.42 35.95
C VAL A 487 34.37 -12.63 37.35
#